data_d5b6cec2a2dab062a561c032b94429b1
#
_entry.id   d5b6cec2a2dab062a561c032b94429b1
#
_cell.length_a   1.000
_cell.length_b   1.000
_cell.length_c   1.000
_cell.angle_alpha   90.00
_cell.angle_beta   90.00
_cell.angle_gamma   90.00
#
_symmetry.space_group_name_H-M   'P 1'
#
loop_
_entity.id
_entity.type
_entity.pdbx_description
1 polymer ?
#
loop_
_entity_poly.entity_id
_entity_poly.type
_entity_poly.pdbx_seq_one_letter_code
_entity_poly.pdbx_strand_id
1 'polypeptide(L)'
;MAKIKTAYVCSECGQDFPRWQGQCNACHEWNTITEVRLGASKSASASVSGYAGAVGGGSKKLSEVEEFEAKKMLTGIGELDRVLCGGLTTGSVNIISGDPGAGKTTILSDLVSRMSQLMPSLYCTAEESLSQFKNRVNRLKLDCNEDNLFLMAETSVEAIIAELEAKQVKFAVIDSIQAVVTDLANGSPGSPSQVKSSAQALTQYCKQNNVTMFLVAHVNKNNETAGPQTLIHIVDCLTHLECNDGQVRTLRANKNRFGDVDTVGIFKMTERGMISVDNPSEIFLSGSTTDSPGAAITCIRKGNRNLLLEIQCLTTETEGEFPQRVCVGLNMNRIKMLTGILRKHTRTKIFHDTYFNLVGGLKIDESETCIDLALVAALLSSLNDFVVPRTTCIMGELSLNGDVRPIDSGVPRVKEAVQHGFTEIFIPYRNYHKSMEGLGAKINPIKTIHELLELIN
;
A
#
# COMPACT_ATOMS: atom_id res chain seq x y z
N MET A 1 -20.73 -4.67 35.88
CA MET A 1 -21.72 -5.71 36.28
C MET A 1 -23.10 -5.20 35.92
N ALA A 2 -23.76 -5.75 34.90
CA ALA A 2 -25.11 -5.37 34.51
C ALA A 2 -26.09 -5.89 35.56
N LYS A 3 -26.92 -5.00 36.13
CA LYS A 3 -27.99 -5.36 37.08
C LYS A 3 -29.04 -6.19 36.32
N ILE A 4 -29.22 -7.44 36.73
CA ILE A 4 -30.31 -8.30 36.25
C ILE A 4 -31.61 -7.62 36.71
N LYS A 5 -32.47 -7.22 35.77
CA LYS A 5 -33.81 -6.72 36.05
C LYS A 5 -34.72 -7.91 36.34
N THR A 6 -35.21 -8.04 37.55
CA THR A 6 -36.26 -8.99 37.92
C THR A 6 -37.61 -8.29 37.85
N ALA A 7 -38.62 -8.95 37.29
CA ALA A 7 -40.01 -8.54 37.32
C ALA A 7 -40.81 -9.60 38.09
N TYR A 8 -41.88 -9.16 38.78
CA TYR A 8 -42.76 -10.03 39.51
C TYR A 8 -44.10 -10.10 38.77
N VAL A 9 -44.48 -11.28 38.29
CA VAL A 9 -45.63 -11.44 37.41
C VAL A 9 -46.63 -12.38 38.07
N CYS A 10 -47.93 -12.02 38.05
CA CYS A 10 -49.01 -12.88 38.55
C CYS A 10 -49.25 -14.01 37.56
N SER A 11 -49.25 -15.27 38.03
CA SER A 11 -49.48 -16.46 37.20
C SER A 11 -50.91 -16.60 36.67
N GLU A 12 -51.88 -15.94 37.32
CA GLU A 12 -53.29 -16.06 36.97
C GLU A 12 -53.76 -14.98 35.97
N CYS A 13 -53.34 -13.74 36.15
CA CYS A 13 -53.80 -12.64 35.29
C CYS A 13 -52.72 -11.99 34.44
N GLY A 14 -51.44 -12.37 34.60
CA GLY A 14 -50.34 -11.83 33.84
C GLY A 14 -49.88 -10.43 34.18
N GLN A 15 -50.47 -9.79 35.21
CA GLN A 15 -50.09 -8.45 35.64
C GLN A 15 -48.68 -8.43 36.23
N ASP A 16 -47.86 -7.47 35.87
CA ASP A 16 -46.51 -7.26 36.39
C ASP A 16 -46.43 -6.23 37.48
N PHE A 17 -45.51 -6.45 38.42
CA PHE A 17 -45.27 -5.62 39.58
C PHE A 17 -43.78 -5.34 39.77
N PRO A 18 -43.42 -4.15 40.31
CA PRO A 18 -42.02 -3.77 40.55
C PRO A 18 -41.37 -4.53 41.71
N ARG A 19 -42.16 -5.18 42.56
CA ARG A 19 -41.73 -5.94 43.74
C ARG A 19 -42.74 -7.04 44.07
N TRP A 20 -42.30 -8.07 44.77
CA TRP A 20 -43.16 -9.14 45.23
C TRP A 20 -44.18 -8.62 46.28
N GLN A 21 -45.40 -9.12 46.18
CA GLN A 21 -46.49 -8.89 47.14
C GLN A 21 -47.32 -10.16 47.26
N GLY A 22 -47.92 -10.37 48.44
CA GLY A 22 -48.63 -11.62 48.75
C GLY A 22 -49.96 -11.78 48.03
N GLN A 23 -50.62 -10.68 47.61
CA GLN A 23 -51.87 -10.69 46.86
C GLN A 23 -51.72 -9.89 45.56
N CYS A 24 -52.28 -10.38 44.48
CA CYS A 24 -52.31 -9.67 43.22
C CYS A 24 -53.37 -8.54 43.27
N ASN A 25 -52.98 -7.28 43.08
CA ASN A 25 -53.88 -6.13 43.09
C ASN A 25 -54.84 -6.08 41.88
N ALA A 26 -54.59 -6.89 40.84
CA ALA A 26 -55.42 -6.93 39.64
C ALA A 26 -56.51 -8.00 39.68
N CYS A 27 -56.19 -9.23 40.10
CA CYS A 27 -57.14 -10.33 40.19
C CYS A 27 -57.49 -10.75 41.61
N HIS A 28 -56.88 -10.14 42.63
CA HIS A 28 -57.07 -10.39 44.08
C HIS A 28 -56.73 -11.79 44.57
N GLU A 29 -56.07 -12.62 43.71
CA GLU A 29 -55.63 -13.94 44.11
C GLU A 29 -54.36 -13.88 44.95
N TRP A 30 -54.26 -14.78 45.97
CA TRP A 30 -53.15 -14.84 46.90
C TRP A 30 -52.06 -15.81 46.43
N ASN A 31 -50.79 -15.44 46.67
CA ASN A 31 -49.59 -16.26 46.37
C ASN A 31 -49.40 -16.62 44.88
N THR A 32 -49.96 -15.82 43.99
CA THR A 32 -49.87 -16.01 42.53
C THR A 32 -48.75 -15.21 41.88
N ILE A 33 -48.04 -14.36 42.64
CA ILE A 33 -46.98 -13.52 42.13
C ILE A 33 -45.64 -14.27 42.22
N THR A 34 -45.09 -14.58 41.11
CA THR A 34 -43.79 -15.28 40.97
C THR A 34 -42.73 -14.35 40.45
N GLU A 35 -41.48 -14.52 40.90
CA GLU A 35 -40.32 -13.82 40.39
C GLU A 35 -39.96 -14.37 39.00
N VAL A 36 -40.18 -13.58 37.99
CA VAL A 36 -39.73 -13.87 36.64
C VAL A 36 -38.45 -13.08 36.42
N ARG A 37 -37.32 -13.76 36.33
CA ARG A 37 -36.12 -13.14 35.82
C ARG A 37 -36.40 -12.82 34.36
N LEU A 38 -36.56 -11.54 34.07
CA LEU A 38 -36.46 -11.06 32.69
C LEU A 38 -35.07 -11.44 32.27
N GLY A 39 -34.95 -12.68 31.75
CA GLY A 39 -33.81 -13.01 30.97
C GLY A 39 -33.71 -11.87 29.98
N ALA A 40 -32.55 -11.24 29.89
CA ALA A 40 -32.28 -10.36 28.78
C ALA A 40 -32.93 -11.06 27.58
N SER A 41 -33.99 -10.46 27.04
CA SER A 41 -34.35 -10.79 25.65
C SER A 41 -32.99 -10.83 25.02
N LYS A 42 -32.62 -11.93 24.39
CA LYS A 42 -31.54 -11.93 23.45
C LYS A 42 -31.87 -10.77 22.50
N SER A 43 -31.52 -9.52 22.94
CA SER A 43 -31.14 -8.54 21.97
C SER A 43 -30.20 -9.35 21.14
N ALA A 44 -30.55 -9.58 19.88
CA ALA A 44 -29.74 -10.37 19.00
C ALA A 44 -28.32 -9.96 19.34
N SER A 45 -27.65 -10.74 20.21
CA SER A 45 -26.23 -10.68 20.31
C SER A 45 -25.87 -10.96 18.89
N ALA A 46 -25.54 -9.89 18.15
CA ALA A 46 -24.95 -10.05 16.85
C ALA A 46 -23.90 -11.10 17.10
N SER A 47 -24.21 -12.32 16.71
CA SER A 47 -23.30 -13.44 16.81
C SER A 47 -22.06 -12.86 16.14
N VAL A 48 -20.97 -12.74 16.89
CA VAL A 48 -19.71 -12.28 16.34
C VAL A 48 -19.34 -13.35 15.34
N SER A 49 -19.96 -13.26 14.15
CA SER A 49 -19.61 -14.10 13.05
C SER A 49 -18.17 -13.74 12.73
N GLY A 50 -17.27 -14.73 12.89
CA GLY A 50 -15.90 -14.54 12.52
C GLY A 50 -15.83 -14.09 11.06
N TYR A 51 -14.78 -13.40 10.66
CA TYR A 51 -14.52 -12.90 9.30
C TYR A 51 -14.48 -14.04 8.23
N ALA A 52 -14.69 -15.28 8.62
CA ALA A 52 -14.65 -16.47 7.75
C ALA A 52 -15.97 -16.77 7.01
N GLY A 53 -16.98 -15.91 7.11
CA GLY A 53 -18.24 -16.03 6.34
C GLY A 53 -19.30 -16.92 6.96
N ALA A 54 -19.09 -18.21 7.11
CA ALA A 54 -20.10 -19.14 7.63
C ALA A 54 -20.02 -19.29 9.15
N VAL A 55 -21.09 -18.94 9.86
CA VAL A 55 -21.25 -19.21 11.28
C VAL A 55 -22.19 -20.42 11.44
N GLY A 56 -21.73 -21.48 12.13
CA GLY A 56 -22.60 -22.56 12.57
C GLY A 56 -22.26 -23.96 12.07
N GLY A 57 -21.13 -24.16 11.43
CA GLY A 57 -20.61 -25.50 11.09
C GLY A 57 -19.75 -26.06 12.23
N GLY A 58 -20.03 -27.27 12.71
CA GLY A 58 -19.09 -27.99 13.57
C GLY A 58 -17.73 -28.20 12.90
N SER A 59 -16.73 -28.69 13.65
CA SER A 59 -15.42 -29.02 13.09
C SER A 59 -15.55 -30.01 11.92
N LYS A 60 -14.89 -29.73 10.79
CA LYS A 60 -14.78 -30.61 9.64
C LYS A 60 -13.37 -31.16 9.55
N LYS A 61 -13.19 -32.36 9.05
CA LYS A 61 -11.87 -32.89 8.71
C LYS A 61 -11.33 -32.12 7.51
N LEU A 62 -10.01 -31.99 7.41
CA LEU A 62 -9.37 -31.33 6.26
C LEU A 62 -9.81 -31.94 4.92
N SER A 63 -9.99 -33.27 4.86
CA SER A 63 -10.47 -33.99 3.68
C SER A 63 -11.95 -33.71 3.30
N GLU A 64 -12.73 -33.13 4.20
CA GLU A 64 -14.13 -32.76 4.00
C GLU A 64 -14.30 -31.28 3.60
N VAL A 65 -13.19 -30.53 3.58
CA VAL A 65 -13.17 -29.12 3.16
C VAL A 65 -12.91 -29.12 1.66
N GLU A 66 -13.88 -28.62 0.89
CA GLU A 66 -13.68 -28.39 -0.54
C GLU A 66 -12.60 -27.34 -0.76
N GLU A 67 -11.65 -27.62 -1.65
CA GLU A 67 -10.66 -26.64 -2.07
C GLU A 67 -11.38 -25.49 -2.80
N PHE A 68 -11.38 -24.33 -2.19
CA PHE A 68 -11.89 -23.11 -2.81
C PHE A 68 -10.74 -22.43 -3.54
N GLU A 69 -10.57 -22.71 -4.82
CA GLU A 69 -9.75 -21.87 -5.67
C GLU A 69 -10.40 -20.48 -5.77
N ALA A 70 -9.84 -19.54 -5.05
CA ALA A 70 -10.28 -18.14 -5.11
C ALA A 70 -10.07 -17.64 -6.56
N LYS A 71 -11.15 -17.54 -7.33
CA LYS A 71 -11.09 -17.04 -8.70
C LYS A 71 -10.58 -15.61 -8.65
N LYS A 72 -9.44 -15.37 -9.30
CA LYS A 72 -8.90 -14.05 -9.52
C LYS A 72 -9.43 -13.48 -10.83
N MET A 73 -9.75 -12.21 -10.80
CA MET A 73 -10.28 -11.45 -11.93
C MET A 73 -9.31 -10.30 -12.21
N LEU A 74 -8.85 -10.20 -13.45
CA LEU A 74 -7.99 -9.10 -13.88
C LEU A 74 -8.77 -7.79 -13.85
N THR A 75 -8.14 -6.75 -13.33
CA THR A 75 -8.70 -5.38 -13.30
C THR A 75 -8.53 -4.66 -14.64
N GLY A 76 -7.62 -5.14 -15.47
CA GLY A 76 -7.18 -4.44 -16.67
C GLY A 76 -6.24 -3.27 -16.39
N ILE A 77 -5.79 -3.10 -15.13
CA ILE A 77 -4.78 -2.14 -14.70
C ILE A 77 -3.56 -2.96 -14.28
N GLY A 78 -2.57 -3.15 -15.17
CA GLY A 78 -1.51 -4.13 -15.01
C GLY A 78 -0.72 -4.03 -13.70
N GLU A 79 -0.35 -2.83 -13.27
CA GLU A 79 0.37 -2.63 -12.02
C GLU A 79 -0.53 -2.82 -10.77
N LEU A 80 -1.84 -2.62 -10.87
CA LEU A 80 -2.78 -2.97 -9.80
C LEU A 80 -2.92 -4.49 -9.70
N ASP A 81 -3.07 -5.18 -10.85
CA ASP A 81 -3.13 -6.65 -10.90
C ASP A 81 -1.85 -7.27 -10.32
N ARG A 82 -0.70 -6.67 -10.58
CA ARG A 82 0.59 -7.06 -9.98
C ARG A 82 0.53 -6.96 -8.45
N VAL A 83 0.12 -5.81 -7.90
CA VAL A 83 0.04 -5.57 -6.44
C VAL A 83 -0.93 -6.54 -5.78
N LEU A 84 -2.01 -6.89 -6.48
CA LEU A 84 -2.99 -7.88 -6.02
C LEU A 84 -2.59 -9.33 -6.32
N CYS A 85 -1.33 -9.56 -6.77
CA CYS A 85 -0.78 -10.88 -7.08
C CYS A 85 -1.60 -11.66 -8.12
N GLY A 86 -2.02 -10.99 -9.19
CA GLY A 86 -2.74 -11.58 -10.32
C GLY A 86 -4.22 -11.19 -10.41
N GLY A 87 -4.63 -10.11 -9.74
CA GLY A 87 -5.95 -9.53 -9.86
C GLY A 87 -6.81 -9.62 -8.59
N LEU A 88 -8.05 -9.19 -8.72
CA LEU A 88 -9.05 -9.16 -7.65
C LEU A 88 -9.53 -10.55 -7.29
N THR A 89 -9.52 -10.90 -6.02
CA THR A 89 -10.17 -12.12 -5.53
C THR A 89 -11.65 -11.86 -5.28
N THR A 90 -12.53 -12.69 -5.84
CA THR A 90 -13.98 -12.59 -5.65
C THR A 90 -14.36 -12.64 -4.17
N GLY A 91 -15.23 -11.74 -3.73
CA GLY A 91 -15.66 -11.65 -2.33
C GLY A 91 -14.60 -11.06 -1.38
N SER A 92 -13.51 -10.50 -1.90
CA SER A 92 -12.49 -9.84 -1.09
C SER A 92 -12.86 -8.40 -0.74
N VAL A 93 -12.42 -7.96 0.44
CA VAL A 93 -12.48 -6.57 0.85
C VAL A 93 -11.07 -6.00 0.89
N ASN A 94 -10.85 -4.95 0.12
CA ASN A 94 -9.56 -4.34 -0.12
C ASN A 94 -9.57 -2.90 0.37
N ILE A 95 -8.48 -2.45 0.99
CA ILE A 95 -8.31 -1.03 1.34
C ILE A 95 -7.25 -0.42 0.43
N ILE A 96 -7.53 0.77 -0.08
CA ILE A 96 -6.53 1.67 -0.61
C ILE A 96 -6.38 2.86 0.32
N SER A 97 -5.18 3.00 0.89
CA SER A 97 -4.80 4.11 1.77
C SER A 97 -3.77 5.00 1.07
N GLY A 98 -3.51 6.16 1.62
CA GLY A 98 -2.48 7.06 1.10
C GLY A 98 -2.80 8.53 1.35
N ASP A 99 -1.83 9.40 1.10
CA ASP A 99 -1.94 10.84 1.32
C ASP A 99 -3.07 11.49 0.50
N PRO A 100 -3.63 12.60 0.97
CA PRO A 100 -4.51 13.44 0.15
C PRO A 100 -3.81 13.82 -1.16
N GLY A 101 -4.52 13.72 -2.28
CA GLY A 101 -3.95 14.02 -3.60
C GLY A 101 -3.06 12.92 -4.22
N ALA A 102 -2.81 11.80 -3.54
CA ALA A 102 -2.03 10.69 -4.11
C ALA A 102 -2.68 10.05 -5.36
N GLY A 103 -4.01 10.18 -5.53
CA GLY A 103 -4.73 9.66 -6.70
C GLY A 103 -5.61 8.45 -6.40
N LYS A 104 -5.94 8.17 -5.13
CA LYS A 104 -6.80 7.06 -4.72
C LYS A 104 -8.14 7.04 -5.48
N THR A 105 -8.84 8.16 -5.44
CA THR A 105 -10.13 8.32 -6.13
C THR A 105 -9.98 8.20 -7.65
N THR A 106 -8.84 8.62 -8.22
CA THR A 106 -8.57 8.51 -9.66
C THR A 106 -8.45 7.05 -10.11
N ILE A 107 -7.62 6.26 -9.44
CA ILE A 107 -7.44 4.84 -9.79
C ILE A 107 -8.70 4.03 -9.54
N LEU A 108 -9.47 4.33 -8.47
CA LEU A 108 -10.70 3.62 -8.17
C LEU A 108 -11.85 4.02 -9.11
N SER A 109 -11.87 5.27 -9.64
CA SER A 109 -12.81 5.65 -10.70
C SER A 109 -12.52 4.88 -11.98
N ASP A 110 -11.27 4.71 -12.39
CA ASP A 110 -10.90 3.87 -13.53
C ASP A 110 -11.27 2.40 -13.27
N LEU A 111 -10.94 1.89 -12.09
CA LEU A 111 -11.24 0.51 -11.71
C LEU A 111 -12.74 0.20 -11.76
N VAL A 112 -13.60 1.03 -11.13
CA VAL A 112 -15.05 0.78 -11.13
C VAL A 112 -15.65 0.91 -12.53
N SER A 113 -15.12 1.82 -13.35
CA SER A 113 -15.53 1.95 -14.76
C SER A 113 -15.24 0.68 -15.55
N ARG A 114 -14.03 0.11 -15.40
CA ARG A 114 -13.66 -1.18 -16.02
C ARG A 114 -14.50 -2.33 -15.51
N MET A 115 -14.74 -2.39 -14.19
CA MET A 115 -15.54 -3.45 -13.59
C MET A 115 -17.00 -3.38 -14.06
N SER A 116 -17.55 -2.20 -14.33
CA SER A 116 -18.90 -2.04 -14.87
C SER A 116 -19.10 -2.67 -16.25
N GLN A 117 -18.03 -2.83 -17.04
CA GLN A 117 -18.08 -3.59 -18.29
C GLN A 117 -18.33 -5.09 -18.09
N LEU A 118 -17.99 -5.60 -16.92
CA LEU A 118 -18.03 -7.03 -16.61
C LEU A 118 -19.20 -7.41 -15.71
N MET A 119 -19.64 -6.51 -14.81
CA MET A 119 -20.62 -6.82 -13.78
C MET A 119 -21.27 -5.57 -13.18
N PRO A 120 -22.45 -5.70 -12.54
CA PRO A 120 -23.06 -4.62 -11.78
C PRO A 120 -22.11 -4.08 -10.72
N SER A 121 -21.80 -2.79 -10.81
CA SER A 121 -20.79 -2.12 -10.01
C SER A 121 -21.36 -0.87 -9.35
N LEU A 122 -20.98 -0.60 -8.08
CA LEU A 122 -21.42 0.57 -7.33
C LEU A 122 -20.23 1.44 -6.93
N TYR A 123 -20.32 2.75 -7.15
CA TYR A 123 -19.44 3.72 -6.51
C TYR A 123 -20.26 4.55 -5.51
N CYS A 124 -20.00 4.34 -4.22
CA CYS A 124 -20.59 5.10 -3.15
C CYS A 124 -19.61 6.16 -2.67
N THR A 125 -20.02 7.43 -2.76
CA THR A 125 -19.27 8.57 -2.28
C THR A 125 -19.94 9.16 -1.05
N ALA A 126 -19.17 9.40 0.01
CA ALA A 126 -19.59 10.13 1.19
C ALA A 126 -18.94 11.53 1.29
N GLU A 127 -18.08 11.89 0.34
CA GLU A 127 -17.31 13.14 0.34
C GLU A 127 -17.57 14.04 -0.86
N GLU A 128 -17.89 13.47 -2.01
CA GLU A 128 -18.07 14.19 -3.26
C GLU A 128 -19.51 14.05 -3.80
N SER A 129 -19.97 15.01 -4.60
CA SER A 129 -21.25 14.89 -5.29
C SER A 129 -21.18 13.94 -6.49
N LEU A 130 -22.31 13.34 -6.86
CA LEU A 130 -22.40 12.47 -8.04
C LEU A 130 -22.01 13.19 -9.34
N SER A 131 -22.29 14.50 -9.43
CA SER A 131 -21.88 15.32 -10.57
C SER A 131 -20.37 15.51 -10.65
N GLN A 132 -19.66 15.59 -9.53
CA GLN A 132 -18.20 15.64 -9.51
C GLN A 132 -17.60 14.32 -10.00
N PHE A 133 -18.16 13.19 -9.59
CA PHE A 133 -17.75 11.88 -10.10
C PHE A 133 -17.98 11.78 -11.62
N LYS A 134 -19.17 12.16 -12.14
CA LYS A 134 -19.47 12.16 -13.57
C LYS A 134 -18.51 13.05 -14.36
N ASN A 135 -18.22 14.26 -13.86
CA ASN A 135 -17.24 15.15 -14.48
C ASN A 135 -15.82 14.54 -14.52
N ARG A 136 -15.43 13.77 -13.48
CA ARG A 136 -14.17 13.04 -13.46
C ARG A 136 -14.13 11.94 -14.53
N VAL A 137 -15.16 11.11 -14.63
CA VAL A 137 -15.28 10.08 -15.66
C VAL A 137 -15.12 10.70 -17.05
N ASN A 138 -15.83 11.80 -17.32
CA ASN A 138 -15.75 12.52 -18.61
C ASN A 138 -14.36 13.11 -18.86
N ARG A 139 -13.77 13.78 -17.87
CA ARG A 139 -12.42 14.38 -17.98
C ARG A 139 -11.35 13.35 -18.26
N LEU A 140 -11.41 12.22 -17.58
CA LEU A 140 -10.45 11.13 -17.72
C LEU A 140 -10.74 10.23 -18.92
N LYS A 141 -11.90 10.44 -19.60
CA LYS A 141 -12.40 9.62 -20.71
C LYS A 141 -12.45 8.14 -20.36
N LEU A 142 -12.96 7.82 -19.17
CA LEU A 142 -13.08 6.44 -18.71
C LEU A 142 -14.22 5.76 -19.47
N ASP A 143 -13.95 4.57 -19.94
CA ASP A 143 -14.95 3.73 -20.60
C ASP A 143 -15.71 2.93 -19.54
N CYS A 144 -17.04 3.19 -19.44
CA CYS A 144 -17.91 2.55 -18.47
C CYS A 144 -19.21 2.07 -19.13
N ASN A 145 -19.75 1.00 -18.58
CA ASN A 145 -21.10 0.56 -18.94
C ASN A 145 -22.10 1.30 -18.03
N GLU A 146 -22.81 2.30 -18.59
CA GLU A 146 -23.73 3.14 -17.82
C GLU A 146 -24.91 2.35 -17.24
N ASP A 147 -25.32 1.23 -17.83
CA ASP A 147 -26.40 0.37 -17.32
C ASP A 147 -25.95 -0.47 -16.11
N ASN A 148 -24.65 -0.71 -15.97
CA ASN A 148 -24.07 -1.51 -14.90
C ASN A 148 -23.33 -0.68 -13.83
N LEU A 149 -23.14 0.64 -14.05
CA LEU A 149 -22.46 1.51 -13.10
C LEU A 149 -23.46 2.34 -12.30
N PHE A 150 -23.66 1.96 -11.05
CA PHE A 150 -24.50 2.69 -10.10
C PHE A 150 -23.67 3.67 -9.29
N LEU A 151 -24.24 4.88 -9.07
CA LEU A 151 -23.62 5.93 -8.27
C LEU A 151 -24.54 6.27 -7.10
N MET A 152 -23.97 6.33 -5.90
CA MET A 152 -24.70 6.62 -4.67
C MET A 152 -23.95 7.66 -3.84
N ALA A 153 -24.67 8.64 -3.30
CA ALA A 153 -24.14 9.58 -2.31
C ALA A 153 -24.83 9.25 -0.97
N GLU A 154 -24.17 8.48 -0.12
CA GLU A 154 -24.73 7.97 1.13
C GLU A 154 -23.64 7.74 2.18
N THR A 155 -24.03 7.89 3.46
CA THR A 155 -23.17 7.68 4.62
C THR A 155 -23.64 6.51 5.50
N SER A 156 -24.89 6.06 5.41
CA SER A 156 -25.40 4.93 6.18
C SER A 156 -24.96 3.60 5.56
N VAL A 157 -24.25 2.79 6.34
CA VAL A 157 -23.83 1.44 5.96
C VAL A 157 -25.05 0.55 5.65
N GLU A 158 -26.12 0.69 6.41
CA GLU A 158 -27.36 -0.07 6.24
C GLU A 158 -28.02 0.25 4.91
N ALA A 159 -28.09 1.54 4.53
CA ALA A 159 -28.61 1.98 3.24
C ALA A 159 -27.71 1.51 2.08
N ILE A 160 -26.40 1.56 2.25
CA ILE A 160 -25.44 1.05 1.25
C ILE A 160 -25.66 -0.45 1.02
N ILE A 161 -25.78 -1.26 2.09
CA ILE A 161 -26.02 -2.69 1.98
C ILE A 161 -27.36 -2.98 1.28
N ALA A 162 -28.41 -2.26 1.62
CA ALA A 162 -29.71 -2.41 0.97
C ALA A 162 -29.64 -2.14 -0.55
N GLU A 163 -28.88 -1.13 -0.98
CA GLU A 163 -28.68 -0.83 -2.41
C GLU A 163 -27.83 -1.90 -3.12
N LEU A 164 -26.78 -2.40 -2.45
CA LEU A 164 -25.97 -3.54 -2.96
C LEU A 164 -26.85 -4.77 -3.24
N GLU A 165 -27.80 -5.06 -2.37
CA GLU A 165 -28.76 -6.15 -2.54
C GLU A 165 -29.76 -5.87 -3.65
N ALA A 166 -30.39 -4.70 -3.64
CA ALA A 166 -31.42 -4.31 -4.62
C ALA A 166 -30.89 -4.32 -6.05
N LYS A 167 -29.65 -3.89 -6.27
CA LYS A 167 -28.99 -3.86 -7.58
C LYS A 167 -28.16 -5.09 -7.90
N GLN A 168 -28.12 -6.09 -7.00
CA GLN A 168 -27.31 -7.31 -7.14
C GLN A 168 -25.85 -7.00 -7.50
N VAL A 169 -25.28 -5.98 -6.86
CA VAL A 169 -23.92 -5.49 -7.10
C VAL A 169 -22.90 -6.60 -6.79
N LYS A 170 -21.88 -6.71 -7.64
CA LYS A 170 -20.77 -7.67 -7.47
C LYS A 170 -19.43 -6.99 -7.23
N PHE A 171 -19.30 -5.71 -7.58
CA PHE A 171 -18.14 -4.90 -7.31
C PHE A 171 -18.55 -3.55 -6.72
N ALA A 172 -17.92 -3.12 -5.61
CA ALA A 172 -18.27 -1.85 -4.98
C ALA A 172 -17.02 -1.07 -4.55
N VAL A 173 -17.13 0.26 -4.58
CA VAL A 173 -16.15 1.20 -4.02
C VAL A 173 -16.85 2.09 -3.01
N ILE A 174 -16.29 2.24 -1.82
CA ILE A 174 -16.75 3.16 -0.77
C ILE A 174 -15.69 4.24 -0.54
N ASP A 175 -16.01 5.48 -0.84
CA ASP A 175 -15.09 6.64 -0.73
C ASP A 175 -15.69 7.72 0.18
N SER A 176 -15.34 7.77 1.49
CA SER A 176 -14.33 6.99 2.22
C SER A 176 -14.97 6.24 3.41
N ILE A 177 -14.23 5.25 3.95
CA ILE A 177 -14.67 4.48 5.13
C ILE A 177 -14.80 5.35 6.38
N GLN A 178 -14.08 6.47 6.45
CA GLN A 178 -14.17 7.40 7.58
C GLN A 178 -15.46 8.23 7.58
N ALA A 179 -16.07 8.42 6.42
CA ALA A 179 -17.29 9.22 6.29
C ALA A 179 -18.58 8.42 6.52
N VAL A 180 -18.52 7.08 6.42
CA VAL A 180 -19.69 6.23 6.63
C VAL A 180 -19.88 5.87 8.09
N VAL A 181 -21.15 5.64 8.47
CA VAL A 181 -21.59 5.33 9.82
C VAL A 181 -22.53 4.14 9.82
N THR A 182 -22.57 3.39 10.93
CA THR A 182 -23.52 2.29 11.16
C THR A 182 -24.24 2.47 12.49
N ASP A 183 -25.48 2.05 12.54
CA ASP A 183 -26.29 2.03 13.78
C ASP A 183 -25.77 1.01 14.81
N LEU A 184 -24.86 0.11 14.41
CA LEU A 184 -24.26 -0.91 15.29
C LEU A 184 -23.25 -0.35 16.28
N ALA A 185 -22.82 0.91 16.12
CA ALA A 185 -21.83 1.53 16.99
C ALA A 185 -22.20 2.97 17.35
N ASN A 186 -21.84 3.37 18.56
CA ASN A 186 -21.95 4.77 18.98
C ASN A 186 -20.68 5.54 18.61
N GLY A 187 -20.83 6.82 18.29
CA GLY A 187 -19.73 7.73 18.01
C GLY A 187 -19.98 8.58 16.76
N SER A 188 -19.20 9.63 16.59
CA SER A 188 -19.25 10.50 15.41
C SER A 188 -18.61 9.80 14.21
N PRO A 189 -18.95 10.21 12.95
CA PRO A 189 -18.25 9.77 11.76
C PRO A 189 -16.74 9.90 11.93
N GLY A 190 -15.97 8.94 11.41
CA GLY A 190 -14.51 8.92 11.50
C GLY A 190 -13.93 8.47 12.87
N SER A 191 -14.75 8.29 13.91
CA SER A 191 -14.27 7.73 15.17
C SER A 191 -13.81 6.28 15.00
N PRO A 192 -12.81 5.81 15.77
CA PRO A 192 -12.31 4.43 15.68
C PRO A 192 -13.39 3.36 15.81
N SER A 193 -14.38 3.59 16.67
CA SER A 193 -15.52 2.69 16.86
C SER A 193 -16.38 2.60 15.61
N GLN A 194 -16.78 3.73 15.04
CA GLN A 194 -17.59 3.77 13.81
C GLN A 194 -16.86 3.16 12.63
N VAL A 195 -15.62 3.57 12.37
CA VAL A 195 -14.82 3.05 11.24
C VAL A 195 -14.65 1.54 11.35
N LYS A 196 -14.37 1.02 12.55
CA LYS A 196 -14.24 -0.41 12.78
C LYS A 196 -15.55 -1.16 12.53
N SER A 197 -16.65 -0.70 13.11
CA SER A 197 -17.96 -1.37 13.01
C SER A 197 -18.52 -1.30 11.58
N SER A 198 -18.38 -0.16 10.90
CA SER A 198 -18.76 0.01 9.49
C SER A 198 -17.99 -0.95 8.58
N ALA A 199 -16.66 -1.02 8.75
CA ALA A 199 -15.84 -1.95 7.98
C ALA A 199 -16.17 -3.41 8.26
N GLN A 200 -16.52 -3.75 9.52
CA GLN A 200 -16.94 -5.10 9.89
C GLN A 200 -18.25 -5.49 9.21
N ALA A 201 -19.27 -4.62 9.26
CA ALA A 201 -20.57 -4.87 8.65
C ALA A 201 -20.45 -5.05 7.12
N LEU A 202 -19.71 -4.14 6.45
CA LEU A 202 -19.46 -4.23 5.01
C LEU A 202 -18.67 -5.51 4.65
N THR A 203 -17.64 -5.86 5.43
CA THR A 203 -16.83 -7.06 5.18
C THR A 203 -17.67 -8.33 5.34
N GLN A 204 -18.50 -8.38 6.37
CA GLN A 204 -19.41 -9.52 6.59
C GLN A 204 -20.36 -9.69 5.43
N TYR A 205 -20.98 -8.61 4.98
CA TYR A 205 -21.88 -8.62 3.82
C TYR A 205 -21.17 -9.12 2.55
N CYS A 206 -19.98 -8.58 2.27
CA CYS A 206 -19.18 -8.98 1.10
C CYS A 206 -18.85 -10.47 1.09
N LYS A 207 -18.44 -11.03 2.23
CA LYS A 207 -18.13 -12.46 2.37
C LYS A 207 -19.34 -13.36 2.17
N GLN A 208 -20.51 -12.94 2.65
CA GLN A 208 -21.76 -13.72 2.53
C GLN A 208 -22.31 -13.71 1.11
N ASN A 209 -22.15 -12.61 0.37
CA ASN A 209 -22.77 -12.38 -0.94
C ASN A 209 -21.79 -12.42 -2.12
N ASN A 210 -20.50 -12.77 -1.85
CA ASN A 210 -19.43 -12.77 -2.84
C ASN A 210 -19.27 -11.42 -3.58
N VAL A 211 -19.42 -10.32 -2.85
CA VAL A 211 -19.20 -8.97 -3.36
C VAL A 211 -17.74 -8.57 -3.12
N THR A 212 -17.06 -8.13 -4.17
CA THR A 212 -15.69 -7.59 -4.06
C THR A 212 -15.77 -6.10 -3.79
N MET A 213 -15.05 -5.61 -2.77
CA MET A 213 -15.17 -4.21 -2.35
C MET A 213 -13.81 -3.55 -2.15
N PHE A 214 -13.73 -2.27 -2.55
CA PHE A 214 -12.66 -1.36 -2.16
C PHE A 214 -13.17 -0.33 -1.16
N LEU A 215 -12.42 -0.14 -0.09
CA LEU A 215 -12.62 0.92 0.89
C LEU A 215 -11.49 1.93 0.75
N VAL A 216 -11.82 3.19 0.53
CA VAL A 216 -10.84 4.27 0.58
C VAL A 216 -10.59 4.65 2.02
N ALA A 217 -9.32 4.74 2.41
CA ALA A 217 -8.92 5.20 3.73
C ALA A 217 -7.91 6.36 3.62
N HIS A 218 -8.14 7.42 4.40
CA HIS A 218 -7.20 8.53 4.52
C HIS A 218 -6.24 8.31 5.67
N VAL A 219 -4.97 8.68 5.49
CA VAL A 219 -3.93 8.64 6.52
C VAL A 219 -3.66 10.06 6.98
N ASN A 220 -3.76 10.32 8.27
CA ASN A 220 -3.32 11.61 8.82
C ASN A 220 -1.83 11.55 9.15
N LYS A 221 -1.12 12.68 8.94
CA LYS A 221 0.33 12.82 9.20
C LYS A 221 0.73 12.47 10.64
N ASN A 222 -0.20 12.46 11.59
CA ASN A 222 0.04 12.20 13.01
C ASN A 222 -0.39 10.80 13.48
N ASN A 223 -0.84 9.89 12.62
CA ASN A 223 -1.33 8.55 12.99
C ASN A 223 -2.47 8.51 14.04
N GLU A 224 -3.14 9.64 14.34
CA GLU A 224 -4.07 9.76 15.46
C GLU A 224 -5.55 9.48 15.12
N THR A 225 -5.93 9.44 13.84
CA THR A 225 -7.27 9.01 13.44
C THR A 225 -7.28 7.51 13.18
N ALA A 226 -8.48 6.88 13.28
CA ALA A 226 -8.68 5.46 12.97
C ALA A 226 -8.15 5.14 11.59
N GLY A 227 -6.85 4.99 11.51
CA GLY A 227 -6.09 4.76 10.29
C GLY A 227 -6.21 3.32 9.82
N PRO A 228 -5.60 2.98 8.69
CA PRO A 228 -5.57 1.64 8.10
C PRO A 228 -5.15 0.54 9.09
N GLN A 229 -4.36 0.87 10.10
CA GLN A 229 -3.90 -0.03 11.17
C GLN A 229 -5.08 -0.67 11.94
N THR A 230 -6.15 0.08 12.21
CA THR A 230 -7.35 -0.43 12.91
C THR A 230 -8.11 -1.45 12.05
N LEU A 231 -8.01 -1.33 10.72
CA LEU A 231 -8.73 -2.14 9.76
C LEU A 231 -7.93 -3.34 9.25
N ILE A 232 -6.63 -3.39 9.54
CA ILE A 232 -5.73 -4.42 9.00
C ILE A 232 -6.20 -5.86 9.28
N HIS A 233 -6.85 -6.09 10.43
CA HIS A 233 -7.33 -7.42 10.81
C HIS A 233 -8.68 -7.78 10.16
N ILE A 234 -9.43 -6.78 9.69
CA ILE A 234 -10.79 -6.92 9.15
C ILE A 234 -10.75 -7.26 7.67
N VAL A 235 -9.91 -6.57 6.90
CA VAL A 235 -9.84 -6.66 5.45
C VAL A 235 -8.87 -7.73 4.96
N ASP A 236 -8.99 -8.12 3.70
CA ASP A 236 -8.14 -9.15 3.08
C ASP A 236 -6.85 -8.57 2.51
N CYS A 237 -6.93 -7.40 1.90
CA CYS A 237 -5.79 -6.71 1.33
C CYS A 237 -5.76 -5.24 1.80
N LEU A 238 -4.58 -4.75 2.18
CA LEU A 238 -4.32 -3.36 2.50
C LEU A 238 -3.21 -2.85 1.59
N THR A 239 -3.54 -1.90 0.75
CA THR A 239 -2.58 -1.22 -0.13
C THR A 239 -2.38 0.22 0.30
N HIS A 240 -1.18 0.73 0.07
CA HIS A 240 -0.81 2.11 0.34
C HIS A 240 -0.29 2.78 -0.92
N LEU A 241 -0.92 3.90 -1.29
CA LEU A 241 -0.58 4.71 -2.45
C LEU A 241 0.24 5.92 -2.01
N GLU A 242 1.50 5.93 -2.40
CA GLU A 242 2.45 7.00 -2.11
C GLU A 242 2.58 7.94 -3.29
N CYS A 243 2.64 9.23 -3.00
CA CYS A 243 3.01 10.26 -3.95
C CYS A 243 4.52 10.52 -3.83
N ASN A 244 5.30 10.04 -4.79
CA ASN A 244 6.69 10.46 -4.92
C ASN A 244 6.73 11.84 -5.59
N ASP A 245 7.84 12.55 -5.49
CA ASP A 245 7.96 13.87 -6.09
C ASP A 245 7.68 13.79 -7.61
N GLY A 246 6.80 14.68 -8.11
CA GLY A 246 6.40 14.72 -9.50
C GLY A 246 5.19 13.84 -9.86
N GLN A 247 5.27 13.16 -11.00
CA GLN A 247 4.15 12.40 -11.59
C GLN A 247 4.12 10.93 -11.19
N VAL A 248 5.17 10.41 -10.55
CA VAL A 248 5.28 9.00 -10.18
C VAL A 248 4.47 8.69 -8.92
N ARG A 249 3.76 7.59 -8.95
CA ARG A 249 3.01 7.03 -7.81
C ARG A 249 3.44 5.59 -7.59
N THR A 250 3.60 5.21 -6.33
CA THR A 250 3.87 3.81 -5.97
C THR A 250 2.71 3.27 -5.14
N LEU A 251 2.19 2.12 -5.52
CA LEU A 251 1.17 1.38 -4.78
C LEU A 251 1.83 0.15 -4.17
N ARG A 252 1.82 0.03 -2.85
CA ARG A 252 2.43 -1.08 -2.12
C ARG A 252 1.38 -1.90 -1.38
N ALA A 253 1.46 -3.23 -1.43
CA ALA A 253 0.66 -4.11 -0.60
C ALA A 253 1.34 -4.28 0.77
N ASN A 254 0.70 -3.76 1.83
CA ASN A 254 1.16 -3.92 3.21
C ASN A 254 0.54 -5.17 3.88
N LYS A 255 -0.57 -5.65 3.33
CA LYS A 255 -1.22 -6.92 3.68
C LYS A 255 -1.88 -7.50 2.44
N ASN A 256 -1.71 -8.79 2.22
CA ASN A 256 -2.42 -9.53 1.19
C ASN A 256 -2.62 -10.99 1.65
N ARG A 257 -3.89 -11.40 1.81
CA ARG A 257 -4.23 -12.79 2.19
C ARG A 257 -4.18 -13.76 1.01
N PHE A 258 -4.10 -13.23 -0.22
CA PHE A 258 -4.18 -14.01 -1.46
C PHE A 258 -2.87 -14.06 -2.23
N GLY A 259 -1.79 -13.53 -1.64
CA GLY A 259 -0.47 -13.50 -2.28
C GLY A 259 0.57 -12.79 -1.43
N ASP A 260 1.69 -12.48 -2.06
CA ASP A 260 2.83 -11.87 -1.40
C ASP A 260 2.51 -10.45 -0.91
N VAL A 261 3.05 -10.12 0.24
CA VAL A 261 3.18 -8.74 0.73
C VAL A 261 4.44 -8.10 0.14
N ASP A 262 4.57 -6.78 0.25
CA ASP A 262 5.68 -6.00 -0.31
C ASP A 262 5.71 -5.93 -1.86
N THR A 263 4.66 -6.40 -2.52
CA THR A 263 4.51 -6.19 -3.97
C THR A 263 4.27 -4.71 -4.25
N VAL A 264 5.03 -4.16 -5.19
CA VAL A 264 4.98 -2.73 -5.56
C VAL A 264 4.55 -2.58 -7.02
N GLY A 265 3.51 -1.75 -7.23
CA GLY A 265 3.07 -1.27 -8.52
C GLY A 265 3.52 0.17 -8.74
N ILE A 266 3.94 0.50 -9.95
CA ILE A 266 4.41 1.83 -10.31
C ILE A 266 3.50 2.42 -11.37
N PHE A 267 3.07 3.64 -11.09
CA PHE A 267 2.13 4.38 -11.93
C PHE A 267 2.68 5.76 -12.25
N LYS A 268 2.22 6.31 -13.36
CA LYS A 268 2.44 7.70 -13.74
C LYS A 268 1.11 8.44 -13.76
N MET A 269 1.06 9.58 -13.07
CA MET A 269 -0.11 10.47 -13.13
C MET A 269 -0.04 11.28 -14.42
N THR A 270 -1.13 11.26 -15.19
CA THR A 270 -1.27 11.99 -16.45
C THR A 270 -2.60 12.73 -16.51
N GLU A 271 -2.82 13.54 -17.53
CA GLU A 271 -4.12 14.17 -17.78
C GLU A 271 -5.25 13.15 -17.99
N ARG A 272 -4.92 11.96 -18.45
CA ARG A 272 -5.85 10.83 -18.66
C ARG A 272 -6.03 9.93 -17.42
N GLY A 273 -5.47 10.34 -16.27
CA GLY A 273 -5.53 9.57 -15.03
C GLY A 273 -4.21 8.89 -14.68
N MET A 274 -4.31 7.83 -13.92
CA MET A 274 -3.16 7.07 -13.43
C MET A 274 -2.91 5.86 -14.33
N ILE A 275 -1.79 5.85 -15.04
CA ILE A 275 -1.42 4.78 -15.98
C ILE A 275 -0.36 3.88 -15.38
N SER A 276 -0.47 2.57 -15.64
CA SER A 276 0.56 1.58 -15.30
C SER A 276 1.86 1.86 -16.03
N VAL A 277 2.98 1.65 -15.36
CA VAL A 277 4.31 1.78 -15.94
C VAL A 277 4.92 0.39 -16.08
N ASP A 278 4.96 -0.12 -17.30
CA ASP A 278 5.45 -1.47 -17.58
C ASP A 278 6.96 -1.58 -17.37
N ASN A 279 7.70 -0.54 -17.74
CA ASN A 279 9.14 -0.44 -17.53
C ASN A 279 9.52 0.79 -16.68
N PRO A 280 9.49 0.67 -15.36
CA PRO A 280 9.79 1.79 -14.47
C PRO A 280 11.22 2.29 -14.57
N SER A 281 12.17 1.42 -14.91
CA SER A 281 13.58 1.82 -15.04
C SER A 281 13.77 2.92 -16.08
N GLU A 282 12.95 2.96 -17.14
CA GLU A 282 13.01 4.05 -18.13
C GLU A 282 12.64 5.42 -17.56
N ILE A 283 11.80 5.48 -16.53
CA ILE A 283 11.42 6.74 -15.89
C ILE A 283 12.56 7.29 -15.01
N PHE A 284 13.31 6.38 -14.40
CA PHE A 284 14.35 6.72 -13.42
C PHE A 284 15.75 6.85 -14.04
N LEU A 285 15.86 6.61 -15.34
CA LEU A 285 17.05 6.93 -16.13
C LEU A 285 16.77 8.25 -16.88
N SER A 286 17.71 9.15 -16.88
CA SER A 286 17.51 10.53 -17.42
C SER A 286 17.15 10.60 -18.91
N GLY A 287 17.23 9.48 -19.63
CA GLY A 287 17.05 9.44 -21.09
C GLY A 287 18.13 10.23 -21.86
N SER A 288 19.13 10.79 -21.18
CA SER A 288 20.29 11.40 -21.83
C SER A 288 21.05 10.37 -22.65
N THR A 289 21.40 10.73 -23.86
CA THR A 289 22.18 9.87 -24.77
C THR A 289 23.68 10.14 -24.68
N THR A 290 24.07 11.19 -23.96
CA THR A 290 25.48 11.59 -23.83
C THR A 290 26.01 11.23 -22.46
N ASP A 291 27.17 10.60 -22.45
CA ASP A 291 27.94 10.39 -21.22
C ASP A 291 28.47 11.73 -20.71
N SER A 292 28.32 11.97 -19.43
CA SER A 292 28.78 13.17 -18.77
C SER A 292 29.34 12.86 -17.38
N PRO A 293 30.36 13.59 -16.90
CA PRO A 293 30.84 13.44 -15.54
C PRO A 293 29.72 13.68 -14.50
N GLY A 294 29.83 13.02 -13.36
CA GLY A 294 28.91 13.19 -12.25
C GLY A 294 27.66 12.32 -12.30
N ALA A 295 27.53 11.41 -13.24
CA ALA A 295 26.40 10.46 -13.30
C ALA A 295 26.85 9.03 -13.02
N ALA A 296 26.05 8.28 -12.27
CA ALA A 296 26.24 6.84 -12.05
C ALA A 296 24.89 6.14 -11.94
N ILE A 297 24.81 4.90 -12.43
CA ILE A 297 23.58 4.12 -12.41
C ILE A 297 23.73 2.98 -11.40
N THR A 298 22.66 2.76 -10.63
CA THR A 298 22.57 1.69 -9.63
C THR A 298 21.25 0.93 -9.79
N CYS A 299 21.15 -0.23 -9.12
CA CYS A 299 19.92 -1.00 -9.06
C CYS A 299 19.50 -1.19 -7.59
N ILE A 300 18.37 -0.61 -7.21
CA ILE A 300 17.77 -0.80 -5.89
C ILE A 300 16.69 -1.88 -5.92
N ARG A 301 16.27 -2.31 -4.72
CA ARG A 301 15.09 -3.14 -4.55
C ARG A 301 14.01 -2.38 -3.79
N LYS A 302 12.85 -2.20 -4.41
CA LYS A 302 11.67 -1.67 -3.72
C LYS A 302 10.58 -2.74 -3.68
N GLY A 303 10.34 -3.27 -2.48
CA GLY A 303 9.51 -4.46 -2.30
C GLY A 303 10.09 -5.68 -3.04
N ASN A 304 9.31 -6.30 -3.91
CA ASN A 304 9.74 -7.44 -4.73
C ASN A 304 10.31 -7.04 -6.11
N ARG A 305 10.51 -5.75 -6.38
CA ARG A 305 10.93 -5.21 -7.69
C ARG A 305 12.31 -4.60 -7.64
N ASN A 306 13.12 -4.90 -8.65
CA ASN A 306 14.38 -4.24 -8.88
C ASN A 306 14.16 -3.03 -9.79
N LEU A 307 14.81 -1.90 -9.50
CA LEU A 307 14.67 -0.65 -10.22
C LEU A 307 16.05 -0.06 -10.50
N LEU A 308 16.30 0.26 -11.75
CA LEU A 308 17.50 0.98 -12.15
C LEU A 308 17.27 2.48 -11.96
N LEU A 309 18.21 3.14 -11.29
CA LEU A 309 18.14 4.54 -10.95
C LEU A 309 19.43 5.25 -11.35
N GLU A 310 19.29 6.48 -11.83
CA GLU A 310 20.41 7.36 -12.09
C GLU A 310 20.61 8.32 -10.92
N ILE A 311 21.83 8.35 -10.40
CA ILE A 311 22.30 9.30 -9.39
C ILE A 311 23.17 10.32 -10.10
N GLN A 312 22.87 11.58 -9.91
CA GLN A 312 23.65 12.71 -10.42
C GLN A 312 24.32 13.44 -9.27
N CYS A 313 25.56 13.82 -9.45
CA CYS A 313 26.33 14.65 -8.57
C CYS A 313 26.97 15.81 -9.33
N LEU A 314 26.85 17.01 -8.81
CA LEU A 314 27.56 18.19 -9.28
C LEU A 314 28.47 18.68 -8.16
N THR A 315 29.71 18.94 -8.48
CA THR A 315 30.69 19.58 -7.59
C THR A 315 31.09 20.96 -8.15
N THR A 316 31.11 21.97 -7.29
CA THR A 316 31.54 23.33 -7.64
C THR A 316 32.54 23.82 -6.62
N GLU A 317 33.38 24.81 -6.99
CA GLU A 317 34.23 25.47 -6.03
C GLU A 317 33.39 26.13 -4.93
N THR A 318 33.84 26.03 -3.68
CA THR A 318 33.14 26.60 -2.54
C THR A 318 33.46 28.08 -2.45
N GLU A 319 32.45 28.94 -2.53
CA GLU A 319 32.60 30.41 -2.38
C GLU A 319 32.63 30.87 -0.90
N GLY A 320 32.18 30.02 0.03
CA GLY A 320 32.07 30.28 1.45
C GLY A 320 33.18 29.67 2.29
N GLU A 321 33.10 29.87 3.63
CA GLU A 321 34.04 29.25 4.57
C GLU A 321 33.86 27.74 4.70
N PHE A 322 32.65 27.21 4.45
CA PHE A 322 32.29 25.80 4.59
C PHE A 322 31.57 25.27 3.36
N PRO A 323 31.97 24.09 2.85
CA PRO A 323 31.32 23.45 1.73
C PRO A 323 29.84 23.16 2.02
N GLN A 324 28.96 23.52 1.10
CA GLN A 324 27.54 23.20 1.13
C GLN A 324 27.31 21.77 0.60
N ARG A 325 26.33 21.09 1.16
CA ARG A 325 25.88 19.79 0.68
C ARG A 325 24.38 19.76 0.62
N VAL A 326 23.85 19.52 -0.57
CA VAL A 326 22.42 19.48 -0.86
C VAL A 326 22.09 18.14 -1.53
N CYS A 327 20.95 17.53 -1.19
CA CYS A 327 20.49 16.36 -1.89
C CYS A 327 18.98 16.34 -2.06
N VAL A 328 18.53 15.77 -3.18
CA VAL A 328 17.14 15.55 -3.51
C VAL A 328 16.91 14.05 -3.73
N GLY A 329 15.90 13.48 -3.06
CA GLY A 329 15.58 12.05 -3.14
C GLY A 329 16.50 11.10 -2.37
N LEU A 330 17.53 11.62 -1.68
CA LEU A 330 18.59 10.87 -1.00
C LEU A 330 18.73 11.29 0.47
N ASN A 331 19.36 10.45 1.30
CA ASN A 331 19.62 10.78 2.70
C ASN A 331 20.93 11.57 2.87
N MET A 332 20.84 12.78 3.39
CA MET A 332 21.99 13.68 3.61
C MET A 332 22.99 13.10 4.62
N ASN A 333 22.53 12.43 5.67
CA ASN A 333 23.45 11.84 6.67
C ASN A 333 24.28 10.73 6.06
N ARG A 334 23.70 9.93 5.14
CA ARG A 334 24.43 8.90 4.40
C ARG A 334 25.52 9.51 3.53
N ILE A 335 25.21 10.57 2.79
CA ILE A 335 26.19 11.30 1.98
C ILE A 335 27.34 11.86 2.82
N LYS A 336 27.04 12.44 3.99
CA LYS A 336 28.08 12.91 4.93
C LYS A 336 28.97 11.78 5.40
N MET A 337 28.41 10.60 5.72
CA MET A 337 29.20 9.43 6.11
C MET A 337 30.12 8.96 4.98
N LEU A 338 29.61 8.82 3.75
CA LEU A 338 30.38 8.40 2.58
C LEU A 338 31.53 9.38 2.30
N THR A 339 31.27 10.70 2.41
CA THR A 339 32.32 11.72 2.30
C THR A 339 33.43 11.53 3.36
N GLY A 340 33.06 11.17 4.60
CA GLY A 340 34.01 10.86 5.66
C GLY A 340 34.85 9.62 5.38
N ILE A 341 34.25 8.56 4.83
CA ILE A 341 34.92 7.33 4.44
C ILE A 341 35.94 7.60 3.34
N LEU A 342 35.52 8.31 2.27
CA LEU A 342 36.42 8.69 1.17
C LEU A 342 37.62 9.50 1.69
N ARG A 343 37.37 10.52 2.51
CA ARG A 343 38.45 11.34 3.08
C ARG A 343 39.45 10.49 3.88
N LYS A 344 38.97 9.52 4.65
CA LYS A 344 39.81 8.67 5.50
C LYS A 344 40.62 7.64 4.71
N HIS A 345 39.96 6.93 3.79
CA HIS A 345 40.57 5.76 3.13
C HIS A 345 41.27 6.09 1.81
N THR A 346 40.74 7.07 1.04
CA THR A 346 41.30 7.42 -0.26
C THR A 346 42.11 8.72 -0.24
N ARG A 347 42.15 9.43 0.89
CA ARG A 347 42.79 10.75 1.05
C ARG A 347 42.22 11.82 0.10
N THR A 348 41.08 11.57 -0.52
CA THR A 348 40.41 12.52 -1.40
C THR A 348 39.98 13.75 -0.59
N LYS A 349 40.43 14.92 -1.00
CA LYS A 349 40.04 16.20 -0.39
C LYS A 349 38.79 16.71 -1.07
N ILE A 350 37.67 16.71 -0.34
CA ILE A 350 36.39 17.20 -0.84
C ILE A 350 36.08 18.54 -0.18
N PHE A 351 36.61 19.64 -0.73
CA PHE A 351 36.37 21.02 -0.30
C PHE A 351 35.45 21.76 -1.28
N HIS A 352 34.63 21.01 -2.02
CA HIS A 352 33.71 21.54 -3.01
C HIS A 352 32.30 21.51 -2.45
N ASP A 353 31.47 22.44 -2.88
CA ASP A 353 30.03 22.36 -2.74
C ASP A 353 29.55 21.16 -3.55
N THR A 354 28.66 20.36 -2.97
CA THR A 354 28.21 19.11 -3.59
C THR A 354 26.69 19.06 -3.62
N TYR A 355 26.14 18.79 -4.80
CA TYR A 355 24.72 18.70 -5.06
C TYR A 355 24.41 17.30 -5.61
N PHE A 356 23.56 16.56 -4.91
CA PHE A 356 23.12 15.25 -5.34
C PHE A 356 21.67 15.25 -5.74
N ASN A 357 21.34 14.57 -6.82
CA ASN A 357 19.99 14.42 -7.31
C ASN A 357 19.72 12.96 -7.69
N LEU A 358 18.59 12.44 -7.27
CA LEU A 358 18.06 11.17 -7.75
C LEU A 358 17.08 11.44 -8.88
N VAL A 359 17.35 10.92 -10.07
CA VAL A 359 16.50 11.14 -11.24
C VAL A 359 15.15 10.42 -11.07
N GLY A 360 14.06 11.07 -11.53
CA GLY A 360 12.72 10.48 -11.56
C GLY A 360 11.87 10.69 -10.31
N GLY A 361 12.37 11.44 -9.30
CA GLY A 361 11.57 11.86 -8.15
C GLY A 361 11.22 10.76 -7.15
N LEU A 362 11.89 9.61 -7.20
CA LEU A 362 11.74 8.56 -6.20
C LEU A 362 12.49 8.97 -4.93
N LYS A 363 11.94 8.60 -3.76
CA LYS A 363 12.65 8.70 -2.47
C LYS A 363 13.22 7.35 -2.09
N ILE A 364 14.50 7.32 -1.75
CA ILE A 364 15.18 6.12 -1.27
C ILE A 364 15.08 6.07 0.24
N ASP A 365 14.68 4.91 0.75
CA ASP A 365 14.62 4.65 2.19
C ASP A 365 16.03 4.65 2.80
N GLU A 366 16.18 5.10 4.05
CA GLU A 366 17.48 5.15 4.74
C GLU A 366 18.15 3.77 4.86
N SER A 367 17.38 2.71 4.83
CA SER A 367 17.85 1.31 4.90
C SER A 367 18.42 0.79 3.57
N GLU A 368 18.17 1.48 2.44
CA GLU A 368 18.68 1.06 1.12
C GLU A 368 20.12 1.55 0.93
N THR A 369 21.05 0.78 1.41
CA THR A 369 22.49 1.11 1.41
C THR A 369 23.23 0.63 0.15
N CYS A 370 22.57 -0.11 -0.74
CA CYS A 370 23.19 -0.65 -1.96
C CYS A 370 23.66 0.43 -2.94
N ILE A 371 23.18 1.67 -2.77
CA ILE A 371 23.51 2.82 -3.62
C ILE A 371 24.85 3.48 -3.30
N ASP A 372 25.52 3.09 -2.21
CA ASP A 372 26.71 3.80 -1.71
C ASP A 372 27.84 3.87 -2.72
N LEU A 373 28.13 2.74 -3.39
CA LEU A 373 29.20 2.72 -4.39
C LEU A 373 28.86 3.62 -5.60
N ALA A 374 27.60 3.70 -6.00
CA ALA A 374 27.15 4.59 -7.07
C ALA A 374 27.22 6.07 -6.66
N LEU A 375 26.84 6.39 -5.40
CA LEU A 375 27.00 7.75 -4.84
C LEU A 375 28.48 8.17 -4.84
N VAL A 376 29.36 7.27 -4.44
CA VAL A 376 30.81 7.51 -4.45
C VAL A 376 31.33 7.68 -5.87
N ALA A 377 30.92 6.82 -6.79
CA ALA A 377 31.30 6.89 -8.20
C ALA A 377 30.86 8.21 -8.85
N ALA A 378 29.60 8.63 -8.64
CA ALA A 378 29.08 9.90 -9.14
C ALA A 378 29.83 11.12 -8.57
N LEU A 379 30.12 11.09 -7.25
CA LEU A 379 30.89 12.16 -6.61
C LEU A 379 32.30 12.29 -7.18
N LEU A 380 33.02 11.18 -7.29
CA LEU A 380 34.39 11.17 -7.80
C LEU A 380 34.46 11.50 -9.29
N SER A 381 33.48 11.01 -10.05
CA SER A 381 33.31 11.36 -11.45
C SER A 381 33.15 12.87 -11.64
N SER A 382 32.29 13.53 -10.84
CA SER A 382 32.11 14.98 -10.88
C SER A 382 33.35 15.74 -10.38
N LEU A 383 34.04 15.21 -9.37
CA LEU A 383 35.20 15.89 -8.75
C LEU A 383 36.45 15.85 -9.65
N ASN A 384 36.62 14.79 -10.44
CA ASN A 384 37.82 14.53 -11.24
C ASN A 384 37.55 14.57 -12.75
N ASP A 385 36.36 15.01 -13.18
CA ASP A 385 35.94 15.14 -14.58
C ASP A 385 36.12 13.87 -15.45
N PHE A 386 35.96 12.68 -14.86
CA PHE A 386 35.89 11.43 -15.62
C PHE A 386 34.45 10.96 -15.82
N VAL A 387 34.24 10.18 -16.86
CA VAL A 387 32.91 9.66 -17.22
C VAL A 387 32.76 8.22 -16.79
N VAL A 388 31.69 7.90 -16.02
CA VAL A 388 31.23 6.53 -15.82
C VAL A 388 30.30 6.19 -17.00
N PRO A 389 30.63 5.17 -17.83
CA PRO A 389 29.79 4.83 -18.97
C PRO A 389 28.36 4.49 -18.57
N ARG A 390 27.38 4.96 -19.31
CA ARG A 390 25.96 4.74 -19.02
C ARG A 390 25.52 3.27 -19.13
N THR A 391 26.36 2.43 -19.71
CA THR A 391 26.19 0.98 -19.75
C THR A 391 26.74 0.29 -18.50
N THR A 392 27.22 1.06 -17.51
CA THR A 392 27.78 0.57 -16.25
C THR A 392 26.75 0.72 -15.12
N CYS A 393 26.51 -0.39 -14.39
CA CYS A 393 25.68 -0.39 -13.18
C CYS A 393 26.53 -0.69 -11.95
N ILE A 394 26.45 0.14 -10.91
CA ILE A 394 27.31 0.06 -9.71
C ILE A 394 26.44 -0.15 -8.48
N MET A 395 26.67 -1.25 -7.77
CA MET A 395 25.88 -1.62 -6.58
C MET A 395 26.81 -2.05 -5.44
N GLY A 396 26.49 -1.65 -4.22
CA GLY A 396 27.19 -2.13 -3.01
C GLY A 396 27.08 -1.17 -1.85
N GLU A 397 27.06 -1.72 -0.64
CA GLU A 397 27.12 -0.95 0.60
C GLU A 397 28.59 -0.70 0.98
N LEU A 398 28.90 0.51 1.42
CA LEU A 398 30.23 0.86 1.90
C LEU A 398 30.28 0.97 3.42
N SER A 399 31.10 0.15 4.06
CA SER A 399 31.33 0.19 5.50
C SER A 399 32.25 1.34 5.91
N LEU A 400 32.23 1.72 7.20
CA LEU A 400 33.12 2.76 7.74
C LEU A 400 34.61 2.41 7.62
N ASN A 401 34.93 1.13 7.46
CA ASN A 401 36.29 0.64 7.27
C ASN A 401 36.77 0.68 5.81
N GLY A 402 35.92 1.12 4.88
CA GLY A 402 36.25 1.13 3.45
C GLY A 402 36.01 -0.19 2.73
N ASP A 403 35.49 -1.21 3.43
CA ASP A 403 35.15 -2.50 2.86
C ASP A 403 33.76 -2.45 2.20
N VAL A 404 33.60 -3.15 1.08
CA VAL A 404 32.32 -3.31 0.40
C VAL A 404 31.55 -4.50 0.98
N ARG A 405 30.38 -4.22 1.53
CA ARG A 405 29.47 -5.19 2.13
C ARG A 405 28.50 -5.79 1.13
N PRO A 406 28.07 -7.03 1.35
CA PRO A 406 27.06 -7.66 0.52
C PRO A 406 25.73 -6.91 0.64
N ILE A 407 25.01 -6.91 -0.48
CA ILE A 407 23.65 -6.40 -0.60
C ILE A 407 22.66 -7.57 -0.72
N ASP A 408 21.39 -7.34 -0.40
CA ASP A 408 20.37 -8.35 -0.62
C ASP A 408 20.05 -8.53 -2.12
N SER A 409 19.60 -9.71 -2.50
CA SER A 409 19.10 -10.01 -3.86
C SER A 409 20.08 -9.65 -4.99
N GLY A 410 21.39 -9.87 -4.81
CA GLY A 410 22.41 -9.49 -5.80
C GLY A 410 22.17 -10.09 -7.19
N VAL A 411 21.86 -11.40 -7.30
CA VAL A 411 21.60 -12.06 -8.60
C VAL A 411 20.39 -11.46 -9.33
N PRO A 412 19.21 -11.26 -8.70
CA PRO A 412 18.09 -10.59 -9.34
C PRO A 412 18.40 -9.17 -9.84
N ARG A 413 19.17 -8.38 -9.08
CA ARG A 413 19.57 -7.02 -9.48
C ARG A 413 20.49 -7.03 -10.71
N VAL A 414 21.43 -7.98 -10.77
CA VAL A 414 22.29 -8.15 -11.95
C VAL A 414 21.48 -8.54 -13.18
N LYS A 415 20.52 -9.46 -13.03
CA LYS A 415 19.63 -9.84 -14.14
C LYS A 415 18.83 -8.67 -14.67
N GLU A 416 18.29 -7.85 -13.78
CA GLU A 416 17.56 -6.63 -14.16
C GLU A 416 18.45 -5.67 -14.96
N ALA A 417 19.68 -5.41 -14.49
CA ALA A 417 20.62 -4.55 -15.21
C ALA A 417 20.93 -5.11 -16.59
N VAL A 418 21.20 -6.39 -16.71
CA VAL A 418 21.49 -7.03 -18.01
C VAL A 418 20.30 -6.94 -18.97
N GLN A 419 19.08 -7.17 -18.48
CA GLN A 419 17.86 -7.06 -19.29
C GLN A 419 17.65 -5.65 -19.88
N HIS A 420 18.16 -4.63 -19.18
CA HIS A 420 18.13 -3.23 -19.63
C HIS A 420 19.37 -2.81 -20.43
N GLY A 421 20.21 -3.76 -20.87
CA GLY A 421 21.33 -3.52 -21.75
C GLY A 421 22.63 -3.05 -21.06
N PHE A 422 22.73 -3.17 -19.75
CA PHE A 422 23.98 -2.87 -19.04
C PHE A 422 25.00 -3.95 -19.32
N THR A 423 26.19 -3.53 -19.77
CA THR A 423 27.28 -4.42 -20.21
C THR A 423 28.40 -4.58 -19.19
N GLU A 424 28.45 -3.68 -18.19
CA GLU A 424 29.43 -3.74 -17.12
C GLU A 424 28.75 -3.53 -15.76
N ILE A 425 28.97 -4.43 -14.80
CA ILE A 425 28.28 -4.40 -13.51
C ILE A 425 29.29 -4.57 -12.38
N PHE A 426 29.30 -3.60 -11.47
CA PHE A 426 30.09 -3.64 -10.24
C PHE A 426 29.19 -4.11 -9.08
N ILE A 427 29.62 -5.16 -8.41
CA ILE A 427 28.84 -5.81 -7.32
C ILE A 427 29.78 -6.21 -6.18
N PRO A 428 29.32 -6.25 -4.91
CA PRO A 428 30.12 -6.74 -3.82
C PRO A 428 30.64 -8.16 -4.08
N TYR A 429 31.91 -8.42 -3.80
CA TYR A 429 32.55 -9.72 -4.00
C TYR A 429 31.75 -10.89 -3.39
N ARG A 430 31.14 -10.68 -2.22
CA ARG A 430 30.34 -11.70 -1.55
C ARG A 430 28.99 -11.98 -2.23
N ASN A 431 28.54 -11.12 -3.11
CA ASN A 431 27.32 -11.33 -3.92
C ASN A 431 27.62 -12.02 -5.25
N TYR A 432 28.90 -12.09 -5.66
CA TYR A 432 29.26 -12.75 -6.90
C TYR A 432 28.91 -14.25 -6.84
N HIS A 433 28.23 -14.72 -7.88
CA HIS A 433 27.84 -16.11 -8.02
C HIS A 433 28.05 -16.57 -9.47
N LYS A 434 28.45 -17.83 -9.67
CA LYS A 434 28.67 -18.40 -11.01
C LYS A 434 27.48 -18.28 -11.96
N SER A 435 26.25 -18.23 -11.45
CA SER A 435 25.06 -18.02 -12.26
C SER A 435 24.98 -16.63 -12.92
N MET A 436 25.87 -15.72 -12.58
CA MET A 436 26.02 -14.42 -13.24
C MET A 436 26.93 -14.50 -14.48
N GLU A 437 27.76 -15.55 -14.57
CA GLU A 437 28.58 -15.80 -15.74
C GLU A 437 27.68 -16.17 -16.92
N GLY A 438 27.94 -15.56 -18.09
CA GLY A 438 27.15 -15.84 -19.29
C GLY A 438 25.83 -15.07 -19.41
N LEU A 439 25.50 -14.14 -18.49
CA LEU A 439 24.34 -13.27 -18.61
C LEU A 439 24.51 -12.18 -19.70
N GLY A 440 25.70 -12.03 -20.27
CA GLY A 440 25.96 -11.05 -21.34
C GLY A 440 26.58 -9.73 -20.85
N ALA A 441 26.93 -9.63 -19.59
CA ALA A 441 27.64 -8.48 -19.01
C ALA A 441 28.95 -8.90 -18.32
N LYS A 442 29.92 -8.00 -18.29
CA LYS A 442 31.13 -8.14 -17.50
C LYS A 442 30.82 -7.84 -16.03
N ILE A 443 31.02 -8.82 -15.15
CA ILE A 443 30.75 -8.66 -13.71
C ILE A 443 32.08 -8.40 -13.00
N ASN A 444 32.17 -7.28 -12.30
CA ASN A 444 33.34 -6.85 -11.54
C ASN A 444 33.03 -7.00 -10.03
N PRO A 445 33.47 -8.05 -9.36
CA PRO A 445 33.30 -8.21 -7.92
C PRO A 445 34.29 -7.33 -7.16
N ILE A 446 33.76 -6.47 -6.26
CA ILE A 446 34.51 -5.45 -5.52
C ILE A 446 34.56 -5.80 -4.02
N LYS A 447 35.74 -5.72 -3.41
CA LYS A 447 35.96 -5.97 -1.96
C LYS A 447 36.13 -4.68 -1.17
N THR A 448 36.79 -3.69 -1.76
CA THR A 448 37.17 -2.43 -1.10
C THR A 448 36.89 -1.22 -1.97
N ILE A 449 36.82 -0.05 -1.37
CA ILE A 449 36.70 1.21 -2.10
C ILE A 449 37.88 1.47 -3.03
N HIS A 450 39.07 0.99 -2.69
CA HIS A 450 40.26 1.15 -3.55
C HIS A 450 40.13 0.38 -4.86
N GLU A 451 39.62 -0.86 -4.82
CA GLU A 451 39.36 -1.63 -6.04
C GLU A 451 38.34 -0.95 -6.97
N LEU A 452 37.29 -0.30 -6.40
CA LEU A 452 36.36 0.48 -7.22
C LEU A 452 37.08 1.63 -7.93
N LEU A 453 37.94 2.38 -7.22
CA LEU A 453 38.66 3.52 -7.77
C LEU A 453 39.64 3.13 -8.90
N GLU A 454 40.30 1.99 -8.77
CA GLU A 454 41.21 1.46 -9.79
C GLU A 454 40.48 1.05 -11.08
N LEU A 455 39.23 0.69 -10.98
CA LEU A 455 38.44 0.16 -12.11
C LEU A 455 37.57 1.21 -12.80
N ILE A 456 37.24 2.34 -12.13
CA ILE A 456 36.40 3.42 -12.70
C ILE A 456 37.22 4.62 -13.19
N ASN A 457 38.54 4.73 -12.82
CA ASN A 457 39.48 5.70 -13.36
C ASN A 457 40.17 5.07 -14.56
#